data_256e97bb09502fbb40cdb5869d20452c
#
_entry.id   256e97bb09502fbb40cdb5869d20452c
#
_cell.length_a   1.000
_cell.length_b   1.000
_cell.length_c   1.000
_cell.angle_alpha   90.00
_cell.angle_beta   90.00
_cell.angle_gamma   90.00
#
_symmetry.space_group_name_H-M   'P 1'
#
loop_
_entity.id
_entity.type
_entity.pdbx_description
1 polymer ?
#
loop_
_entity_poly.entity_id
_entity_poly.type
_entity_poly.pdbx_seq_one_letter_code
_entity_poly.pdbx_strand_id
1 'polypeptide(L)'
;INTGFKYTYNENTVYYGASLIKLVEAMYIFDEAEKGNIDINDTLTYTAKYKKAYSDGMEKHKIGDDVSIKELISYAIMYSDNSAHFMLSDYIGTDNLKAYGKKLGAKYTLYGTDTFGSQTAYDTNIYLKHANEIIENSKEYGPLLKQYMMNTYYNSLYLTDKDSNNVAHKYGWYSYYYHDIGIVYETRPYYISILTLHGNDDYEKVVRNIHKKVNELHHLYYKNR
;
A
#
# COMPACT_ATOMS: atom_id res chain seq x y z
N ILE A 1 -0.84 -8.77 -15.66
CA ILE A 1 -0.72 -7.40 -16.19
C ILE A 1 -0.75 -7.48 -17.72
N ASN A 2 -1.36 -6.54 -18.40
CA ASN A 2 -1.46 -6.43 -19.89
C ASN A 2 -2.27 -7.49 -20.64
N THR A 3 -2.90 -8.46 -19.99
CA THR A 3 -3.68 -9.51 -20.67
C THR A 3 -5.20 -9.32 -20.54
N GLY A 4 -5.65 -8.41 -19.68
CA GLY A 4 -7.05 -8.21 -19.35
C GLY A 4 -7.70 -9.35 -18.55
N PHE A 5 -6.96 -10.43 -18.26
CA PHE A 5 -7.49 -11.51 -17.43
C PHE A 5 -7.64 -11.03 -15.97
N LYS A 6 -8.81 -11.28 -15.41
CA LYS A 6 -9.15 -10.92 -14.03
C LYS A 6 -9.94 -12.05 -13.39
N TYR A 7 -9.53 -12.45 -12.21
CA TYR A 7 -10.30 -13.31 -11.31
C TYR A 7 -10.70 -12.52 -10.08
N THR A 8 -11.95 -12.57 -9.70
CA THR A 8 -12.46 -11.82 -8.54
C THR A 8 -13.41 -12.65 -7.70
N TYR A 9 -13.35 -12.42 -6.41
CA TYR A 9 -14.28 -12.97 -5.43
C TYR A 9 -14.64 -11.87 -4.44
N ASN A 10 -15.92 -11.54 -4.35
CA ASN A 10 -16.42 -10.49 -3.47
C ASN A 10 -15.70 -9.13 -3.58
N GLU A 11 -15.25 -8.75 -4.76
CA GLU A 11 -14.37 -7.59 -4.98
C GLU A 11 -14.94 -6.24 -4.52
N ASN A 12 -16.27 -6.13 -4.37
CA ASN A 12 -16.94 -4.92 -3.92
C ASN A 12 -17.32 -4.95 -2.42
N THR A 13 -16.94 -5.99 -1.68
CA THR A 13 -17.15 -6.01 -0.24
C THR A 13 -16.28 -4.96 0.43
N VAL A 14 -16.90 -4.12 1.24
CA VAL A 14 -16.24 -3.02 1.94
C VAL A 14 -15.65 -3.52 3.25
N TYR A 15 -14.38 -3.26 3.45
CA TYR A 15 -13.63 -3.55 4.69
C TYR A 15 -13.08 -2.25 5.26
N TYR A 16 -12.81 -2.23 6.56
CA TYR A 16 -11.95 -1.21 7.15
C TYR A 16 -10.56 -1.29 6.52
N GLY A 17 -10.09 -0.18 5.94
CA GLY A 17 -8.91 -0.19 5.07
C GLY A 17 -7.57 -0.38 5.79
N ALA A 18 -7.54 -0.11 7.10
CA ALA A 18 -6.33 -0.11 7.90
C ALA A 18 -5.18 0.64 7.16
N SER A 19 -3.97 0.13 7.20
CA SER A 19 -2.80 0.81 6.65
C SER A 19 -2.69 0.79 5.11
N LEU A 20 -3.69 0.32 4.38
CA LEU A 20 -3.65 0.34 2.91
C LEU A 20 -3.68 1.76 2.34
N ILE A 21 -4.28 2.72 3.06
CA ILE A 21 -4.32 4.14 2.67
C ILE A 21 -2.92 4.75 2.50
N LYS A 22 -1.92 4.26 3.22
CA LYS A 22 -0.54 4.74 3.16
C LYS A 22 0.08 4.60 1.76
N LEU A 23 -0.36 3.59 1.00
CA LEU A 23 0.02 3.48 -0.41
C LEU A 23 -0.59 4.62 -1.25
N VAL A 24 -1.83 5.00 -0.96
CA VAL A 24 -2.50 6.10 -1.67
C VAL A 24 -1.83 7.44 -1.36
N GLU A 25 -1.41 7.65 -0.10
CA GLU A 25 -0.63 8.83 0.30
C GLU A 25 0.71 8.92 -0.44
N ALA A 26 1.45 7.81 -0.49
CA ALA A 26 2.73 7.75 -1.21
C ALA A 26 2.56 8.06 -2.70
N MET A 27 1.56 7.46 -3.35
CA MET A 27 1.26 7.71 -4.76
C MET A 27 0.87 9.16 -5.02
N TYR A 28 0.01 9.74 -4.16
CA TYR A 28 -0.36 11.16 -4.27
C TYR A 28 0.86 12.07 -4.24
N ILE A 29 1.74 11.85 -3.25
CA ILE A 29 2.94 12.69 -3.10
C ILE A 29 3.88 12.53 -4.30
N PHE A 30 4.11 11.31 -4.79
CA PHE A 30 4.97 11.08 -5.95
C PHE A 30 4.37 11.67 -7.23
N ASP A 31 3.05 11.58 -7.44
CA ASP A 31 2.39 12.23 -8.57
C ASP A 31 2.47 13.76 -8.52
N GLU A 32 2.37 14.36 -7.32
CA GLU A 32 2.52 15.80 -7.15
C GLU A 32 3.99 16.25 -7.24
N ALA A 33 4.92 15.40 -6.80
CA ALA A 33 6.35 15.66 -6.94
C ALA A 33 6.79 15.60 -8.41
N GLU A 34 6.28 14.64 -9.20
CA GLU A 34 6.54 14.57 -10.64
C GLU A 34 6.09 15.83 -11.40
N LYS A 35 5.06 16.52 -10.88
CA LYS A 35 4.58 17.81 -11.42
C LYS A 35 5.35 19.02 -10.89
N GLY A 36 6.26 18.84 -9.94
CA GLY A 36 6.99 19.91 -9.27
C GLY A 36 6.18 20.66 -8.20
N ASN A 37 5.04 20.12 -7.78
CA ASN A 37 4.19 20.73 -6.73
C ASN A 37 4.67 20.40 -5.31
N ILE A 38 5.40 19.31 -5.13
CA ILE A 38 5.97 18.85 -3.85
C ILE A 38 7.45 18.55 -4.07
N ASP A 39 8.31 19.00 -3.16
CA ASP A 39 9.68 18.47 -3.02
C ASP A 39 9.71 17.44 -1.90
N ILE A 40 10.01 16.19 -2.21
CA ILE A 40 10.07 15.13 -1.20
C ILE A 40 11.22 15.29 -0.21
N ASN A 41 12.16 16.20 -0.45
CA ASN A 41 13.23 16.56 0.48
C ASN A 41 12.79 17.65 1.47
N ASP A 42 11.66 18.32 1.25
CA ASP A 42 11.06 19.20 2.24
C ASP A 42 10.75 18.41 3.51
N THR A 43 10.79 19.12 4.65
CA THR A 43 10.64 18.51 5.97
C THR A 43 9.35 18.92 6.66
N LEU A 44 8.82 18.02 7.48
CA LEU A 44 7.71 18.26 8.39
C LEU A 44 8.21 18.10 9.83
N THR A 45 7.81 19.03 10.71
CA THR A 45 8.22 18.95 12.12
C THR A 45 7.42 17.88 12.87
N TYR A 46 8.10 16.90 13.47
CA TYR A 46 7.48 15.87 14.29
C TYR A 46 7.04 16.46 15.63
N THR A 47 5.74 16.65 15.80
CA THR A 47 5.16 17.21 17.03
C THR A 47 4.44 16.16 17.86
N ALA A 48 4.14 16.47 19.13
CA ALA A 48 3.47 15.56 20.06
C ALA A 48 2.11 15.02 19.53
N LYS A 49 1.39 15.79 18.71
CA LYS A 49 0.10 15.36 18.12
C LYS A 49 0.24 14.14 17.21
N TYR A 50 1.41 13.95 16.59
CA TYR A 50 1.70 12.85 15.69
C TYR A 50 2.30 11.62 16.36
N LYS A 51 2.63 11.68 17.65
CA LYS A 51 3.15 10.51 18.36
C LYS A 51 2.05 9.45 18.49
N LYS A 52 2.20 8.35 17.77
CA LYS A 52 1.23 7.24 17.72
C LYS A 52 1.91 5.92 18.11
N ALA A 53 1.10 4.95 18.52
CA ALA A 53 1.55 3.57 18.65
C ALA A 53 1.81 2.95 17.25
N TYR A 54 2.62 1.92 17.21
CA TYR A 54 3.04 1.23 15.97
C TYR A 54 3.73 2.17 14.99
N SER A 55 4.83 2.77 15.46
CA SER A 55 5.61 3.79 14.74
C SER A 55 7.10 3.49 14.79
N ASP A 56 7.48 2.27 14.41
CA ASP A 56 8.85 1.74 14.51
C ASP A 56 9.86 2.56 13.66
N GLY A 57 9.43 3.08 12.52
CA GLY A 57 10.25 3.95 11.66
C GLY A 57 10.57 5.28 12.32
N MET A 58 9.63 5.82 13.09
CA MET A 58 9.75 7.10 13.77
C MET A 58 10.42 7.01 15.16
N GLU A 59 10.74 5.82 15.66
CA GLU A 59 11.37 5.65 17.00
C GLU A 59 12.71 6.37 17.14
N LYS A 60 13.46 6.53 16.06
CA LYS A 60 14.74 7.25 16.05
C LYS A 60 14.61 8.77 16.12
N HIS A 61 13.39 9.30 15.90
CA HIS A 61 13.13 10.73 15.93
C HIS A 61 12.52 11.18 17.24
N LYS A 62 12.83 12.41 17.66
CA LYS A 62 12.30 13.06 18.85
C LYS A 62 11.30 14.14 18.45
N ILE A 63 10.39 14.46 19.36
CA ILE A 63 9.50 15.61 19.20
C ILE A 63 10.34 16.87 19.03
N GLY A 64 10.07 17.61 17.95
CA GLY A 64 10.83 18.78 17.51
C GLY A 64 11.77 18.52 16.34
N ASP A 65 12.03 17.27 15.97
CA ASP A 65 12.85 16.95 14.81
C ASP A 65 12.08 17.26 13.51
N ASP A 66 12.82 17.74 12.52
CA ASP A 66 12.33 17.88 11.15
C ASP A 66 12.65 16.60 10.36
N VAL A 67 11.62 15.98 9.79
CA VAL A 67 11.71 14.71 9.07
C VAL A 67 11.30 14.93 7.62
N SER A 68 12.11 14.47 6.67
CA SER A 68 11.79 14.66 5.26
C SER A 68 10.55 13.89 4.82
N ILE A 69 9.80 14.44 3.88
CA ILE A 69 8.63 13.78 3.28
C ILE A 69 9.03 12.41 2.73
N LYS A 70 10.21 12.31 2.10
CA LYS A 70 10.79 11.07 1.60
C LYS A 70 10.95 10.00 2.69
N GLU A 71 11.48 10.38 3.87
CA GLU A 71 11.62 9.46 5.00
C GLU A 71 10.25 9.04 5.53
N LEU A 72 9.32 9.99 5.68
CA LEU A 72 7.96 9.69 6.14
C LEU A 72 7.26 8.69 5.22
N ILE A 73 7.37 8.84 3.88
CA ILE A 73 6.83 7.86 2.93
C ILE A 73 7.48 6.49 3.14
N SER A 74 8.80 6.43 3.29
CA SER A 74 9.51 5.18 3.51
C SER A 74 9.02 4.45 4.77
N TYR A 75 8.84 5.19 5.88
CA TYR A 75 8.31 4.62 7.13
C TYR A 75 6.87 4.18 7.01
N ALA A 76 6.02 4.99 6.38
CA ALA A 76 4.62 4.65 6.17
C ALA A 76 4.44 3.37 5.35
N ILE A 77 5.28 3.13 4.34
CA ILE A 77 5.18 1.93 3.49
C ILE A 77 5.88 0.74 4.13
N MET A 78 7.15 0.87 4.52
CA MET A 78 7.98 -0.26 4.96
C MET A 78 7.57 -0.78 6.33
N TYR A 79 7.41 0.11 7.31
CA TYR A 79 7.03 -0.25 8.69
C TYR A 79 5.54 -0.09 8.97
N SER A 80 4.79 0.42 8.00
CA SER A 80 3.40 0.81 8.23
C SER A 80 3.23 1.81 9.38
N ASP A 81 4.20 2.71 9.55
CA ASP A 81 4.33 3.65 10.63
C ASP A 81 3.13 4.60 10.73
N ASN A 82 2.52 4.66 11.92
CA ASN A 82 1.33 5.49 12.11
C ASN A 82 1.68 6.96 12.34
N SER A 83 2.80 7.28 13.00
CA SER A 83 3.22 8.68 13.17
C SER A 83 3.53 9.32 11.82
N ALA A 84 4.27 8.63 10.97
CA ALA A 84 4.53 9.07 9.61
C ALA A 84 3.24 9.24 8.79
N HIS A 85 2.31 8.27 8.87
CA HIS A 85 1.00 8.37 8.24
C HIS A 85 0.23 9.63 8.66
N PHE A 86 0.13 9.91 9.97
CA PHE A 86 -0.61 11.09 10.44
C PHE A 86 0.05 12.41 10.00
N MET A 87 1.39 12.46 9.92
CA MET A 87 2.11 13.62 9.38
C MET A 87 1.81 13.82 7.91
N LEU A 88 1.89 12.75 7.10
CA LEU A 88 1.59 12.82 5.66
C LEU A 88 0.11 13.12 5.38
N SER A 89 -0.81 12.49 6.11
CA SER A 89 -2.25 12.71 5.98
C SER A 89 -2.64 14.17 6.27
N ASP A 90 -2.07 14.76 7.32
CA ASP A 90 -2.28 16.19 7.63
C ASP A 90 -1.67 17.11 6.55
N TYR A 91 -0.49 16.76 6.03
CA TYR A 91 0.19 17.51 4.99
C TYR A 91 -0.61 17.51 3.67
N ILE A 92 -1.11 16.35 3.25
CA ILE A 92 -1.89 16.20 2.02
C ILE A 92 -3.30 16.78 2.19
N GLY A 93 -3.92 16.53 3.32
CA GLY A 93 -5.32 16.84 3.61
C GLY A 93 -6.30 15.78 3.09
N THR A 94 -7.31 15.50 3.90
CA THR A 94 -8.33 14.46 3.65
C THR A 94 -9.06 14.67 2.32
N ASP A 95 -9.42 15.91 2.00
CA ASP A 95 -10.18 16.21 0.78
C ASP A 95 -9.34 15.95 -0.49
N ASN A 96 -8.05 16.25 -0.45
CA ASN A 96 -7.14 15.96 -1.56
C ASN A 96 -6.98 14.45 -1.77
N LEU A 97 -6.84 13.66 -0.70
CA LEU A 97 -6.78 12.20 -0.79
C LEU A 97 -8.08 11.60 -1.35
N LYS A 98 -9.24 12.10 -0.91
CA LYS A 98 -10.55 11.67 -1.44
C LYS A 98 -10.68 12.00 -2.93
N ALA A 99 -10.33 13.23 -3.31
CA ALA A 99 -10.37 13.67 -4.70
C ALA A 99 -9.42 12.84 -5.58
N TYR A 100 -8.22 12.54 -5.06
CA TYR A 100 -7.23 11.72 -5.73
C TYR A 100 -7.74 10.28 -5.97
N GLY A 101 -8.23 9.60 -4.93
CA GLY A 101 -8.79 8.26 -5.08
C GLY A 101 -9.95 8.23 -6.07
N LYS A 102 -10.85 9.21 -6.02
CA LYS A 102 -11.95 9.35 -6.99
C LYS A 102 -11.44 9.55 -8.42
N LYS A 103 -10.41 10.37 -8.61
CA LYS A 103 -9.76 10.59 -9.90
C LYS A 103 -9.18 9.31 -10.49
N LEU A 104 -8.60 8.44 -9.65
CA LEU A 104 -8.11 7.13 -10.06
C LEU A 104 -9.26 6.14 -10.38
N GLY A 105 -10.49 6.40 -9.95
CA GLY A 105 -11.67 5.56 -10.15
C GLY A 105 -12.06 4.71 -8.93
N ALA A 106 -11.43 4.94 -7.78
CA ALA A 106 -11.79 4.29 -6.52
C ALA A 106 -13.09 4.85 -5.94
N LYS A 107 -13.84 4.01 -5.25
CA LYS A 107 -15.18 4.35 -4.69
C LYS A 107 -15.13 4.72 -3.21
N TYR A 108 -14.18 4.15 -2.46
CA TYR A 108 -14.20 4.17 -0.99
C TYR A 108 -12.96 4.80 -0.35
N THR A 109 -12.14 5.56 -1.09
CA THR A 109 -10.98 6.25 -0.50
C THR A 109 -11.43 7.16 0.64
N LEU A 110 -10.98 6.89 1.87
CA LEU A 110 -11.36 7.61 3.08
C LEU A 110 -12.89 7.79 3.22
N TYR A 111 -13.66 6.78 2.86
CA TYR A 111 -15.09 6.77 3.11
C TYR A 111 -15.35 6.65 4.62
N GLY A 112 -16.15 7.55 5.16
CA GLY A 112 -16.36 7.67 6.60
C GLY A 112 -15.55 8.79 7.25
N THR A 113 -15.41 8.76 8.57
CA THR A 113 -14.74 9.79 9.39
C THR A 113 -13.34 9.38 9.84
N ASP A 114 -12.95 8.16 9.58
CA ASP A 114 -11.66 7.60 10.00
C ASP A 114 -10.56 7.91 8.97
N THR A 115 -9.37 8.25 9.43
CA THR A 115 -8.20 8.54 8.58
C THR A 115 -7.68 7.33 7.81
N PHE A 116 -8.00 6.12 8.26
CA PHE A 116 -7.67 4.87 7.56
C PHE A 116 -8.75 4.46 6.55
N GLY A 117 -9.97 4.95 6.73
CA GLY A 117 -11.07 4.78 5.79
C GLY A 117 -11.52 3.34 5.55
N SER A 118 -12.23 3.16 4.46
CA SER A 118 -12.70 1.85 3.99
C SER A 118 -12.09 1.53 2.63
N GLN A 119 -11.95 0.24 2.32
CA GLN A 119 -11.36 -0.25 1.07
C GLN A 119 -12.15 -1.45 0.54
N THR A 120 -12.07 -1.66 -0.76
CA THR A 120 -12.52 -2.88 -1.44
C THR A 120 -11.38 -3.49 -2.23
N ALA A 121 -11.45 -4.77 -2.56
CA ALA A 121 -10.45 -5.38 -3.44
C ALA A 121 -10.48 -4.74 -4.85
N TYR A 122 -11.63 -4.22 -5.27
CA TYR A 122 -11.75 -3.43 -6.50
C TYR A 122 -10.91 -2.14 -6.43
N ASP A 123 -11.06 -1.36 -5.36
CA ASP A 123 -10.33 -0.09 -5.21
C ASP A 123 -8.82 -0.33 -5.06
N THR A 124 -8.43 -1.33 -4.27
CA THR A 124 -7.01 -1.65 -4.07
C THR A 124 -6.34 -2.15 -5.36
N ASN A 125 -7.07 -2.82 -6.25
CA ASN A 125 -6.55 -3.18 -7.57
C ASN A 125 -6.31 -1.95 -8.46
N ILE A 126 -7.16 -0.92 -8.37
CA ILE A 126 -6.93 0.37 -9.04
C ILE A 126 -5.64 1.01 -8.52
N TYR A 127 -5.43 1.01 -7.20
CA TYR A 127 -4.21 1.56 -6.61
C TYR A 127 -2.97 0.80 -7.03
N LEU A 128 -3.00 -0.53 -7.07
CA LEU A 128 -1.87 -1.34 -7.53
C LEU A 128 -1.54 -1.07 -8.99
N LYS A 129 -2.55 -0.89 -9.83
CA LYS A 129 -2.35 -0.52 -11.23
C LYS A 129 -1.63 0.83 -11.34
N HIS A 130 -2.10 1.84 -10.60
CA HIS A 130 -1.48 3.16 -10.62
C HIS A 130 -0.07 3.16 -9.97
N ALA A 131 0.12 2.43 -8.88
CA ALA A 131 1.45 2.23 -8.29
C ALA A 131 2.43 1.61 -9.31
N ASN A 132 1.98 0.63 -10.10
CA ASN A 132 2.79 0.07 -11.16
C ASN A 132 3.07 1.08 -12.29
N GLU A 133 2.12 1.93 -12.63
CA GLU A 133 2.33 3.02 -13.60
C GLU A 133 3.42 3.99 -13.12
N ILE A 134 3.42 4.38 -11.84
CA ILE A 134 4.50 5.18 -11.24
C ILE A 134 5.83 4.43 -11.30
N ILE A 135 5.85 3.15 -10.89
CA ILE A 135 7.07 2.32 -10.88
C ILE A 135 7.71 2.20 -12.27
N GLU A 136 6.91 2.04 -13.30
CA GLU A 136 7.40 1.82 -14.67
C GLU A 136 7.74 3.13 -15.40
N ASN A 137 7.08 4.25 -15.11
CA ASN A 137 7.17 5.46 -15.90
C ASN A 137 7.98 6.58 -15.23
N SER A 138 8.01 6.68 -13.89
CA SER A 138 8.80 7.68 -13.19
C SER A 138 10.23 7.20 -12.99
N LYS A 139 11.21 7.96 -13.52
CA LYS A 139 12.63 7.64 -13.37
C LYS A 139 13.14 7.92 -11.95
N GLU A 140 12.55 8.88 -11.26
CA GLU A 140 12.97 9.31 -9.93
C GLU A 140 12.20 8.58 -8.83
N TYR A 141 10.87 8.60 -8.89
CA TYR A 141 10.00 8.11 -7.81
C TYR A 141 9.62 6.64 -7.97
N GLY A 142 9.64 6.11 -9.19
CA GLY A 142 9.32 4.70 -9.44
C GLY A 142 10.25 3.73 -8.72
N PRO A 143 11.58 3.89 -8.80
CA PRO A 143 12.53 3.06 -8.05
C PRO A 143 12.34 3.15 -6.53
N LEU A 144 12.00 4.35 -6.00
CA LEU A 144 11.75 4.54 -4.57
C LEU A 144 10.49 3.80 -4.12
N LEU A 145 9.37 3.99 -4.84
CA LEU A 145 8.11 3.30 -4.51
C LEU A 145 8.29 1.79 -4.54
N LYS A 146 8.92 1.27 -5.60
CA LYS A 146 9.21 -0.16 -5.73
C LYS A 146 10.07 -0.66 -4.57
N GLN A 147 11.15 0.04 -4.25
CA GLN A 147 12.03 -0.31 -3.14
C GLN A 147 11.28 -0.36 -1.81
N TYR A 148 10.45 0.65 -1.51
CA TYR A 148 9.71 0.68 -0.26
C TYR A 148 8.68 -0.45 -0.17
N MET A 149 7.95 -0.72 -1.25
CA MET A 149 6.99 -1.82 -1.30
C MET A 149 7.63 -3.21 -1.26
N MET A 150 8.90 -3.37 -1.69
CA MET A 150 9.64 -4.63 -1.61
C MET A 150 10.32 -4.86 -0.26
N ASN A 151 10.39 -3.84 0.61
CA ASN A 151 11.06 -3.92 1.91
C ASN A 151 10.08 -3.74 3.07
N THR A 152 8.85 -4.20 2.93
CA THR A 152 7.85 -4.16 4.00
C THR A 152 8.21 -5.13 5.13
N TYR A 153 7.85 -4.76 6.36
CA TYR A 153 8.18 -5.55 7.55
C TYR A 153 7.47 -6.91 7.57
N TYR A 154 6.19 -6.96 7.25
CA TYR A 154 5.44 -8.21 7.10
C TYR A 154 5.50 -8.70 5.65
N ASN A 155 5.49 -10.03 5.48
CA ASN A 155 5.73 -10.67 4.19
C ASN A 155 4.70 -11.79 3.87
N SER A 156 3.45 -11.58 4.22
CA SER A 156 2.39 -12.57 4.06
C SER A 156 2.12 -12.97 2.60
N LEU A 157 2.47 -12.12 1.64
CA LEU A 157 2.41 -12.46 0.21
C LEU A 157 3.62 -13.26 -0.30
N TYR A 158 4.66 -13.47 0.51
CA TYR A 158 5.78 -14.30 0.07
C TYR A 158 5.41 -15.78 0.12
N LEU A 159 5.59 -16.47 -1.00
CA LEU A 159 5.40 -17.92 -1.11
C LEU A 159 6.71 -18.67 -0.84
N THR A 160 7.83 -18.02 -1.09
CA THR A 160 9.19 -18.52 -0.86
C THR A 160 10.08 -17.42 -0.29
N ASP A 161 11.23 -17.77 0.29
CA ASP A 161 12.21 -16.80 0.80
C ASP A 161 12.82 -15.89 -0.29
N LYS A 162 12.67 -16.26 -1.57
CA LYS A 162 13.16 -15.49 -2.71
C LYS A 162 12.20 -14.37 -3.14
N ASP A 163 10.99 -14.36 -2.61
CA ASP A 163 9.95 -13.44 -3.05
C ASP A 163 10.18 -11.99 -2.58
N SER A 164 11.12 -11.77 -1.65
CA SER A 164 11.57 -10.43 -1.27
C SER A 164 12.05 -9.58 -2.46
N ASN A 165 12.50 -10.22 -3.53
CA ASN A 165 12.93 -9.54 -4.76
C ASN A 165 11.85 -9.53 -5.87
N ASN A 166 10.70 -10.16 -5.62
CA ASN A 166 9.68 -10.41 -6.64
C ASN A 166 8.29 -9.89 -6.25
N VAL A 167 8.09 -9.43 -5.02
CA VAL A 167 6.79 -8.95 -4.55
C VAL A 167 6.91 -7.56 -3.97
N ALA A 168 6.28 -6.59 -4.62
CA ALA A 168 6.11 -5.25 -4.08
C ALA A 168 4.70 -5.16 -3.48
N HIS A 169 4.57 -4.91 -2.17
CA HIS A 169 3.28 -5.01 -1.52
C HIS A 169 3.08 -4.00 -0.38
N LYS A 170 1.82 -3.84 0.05
CA LYS A 170 1.43 -3.11 1.25
C LYS A 170 0.41 -3.91 2.03
N TYR A 171 0.72 -4.20 3.28
CA TYR A 171 -0.22 -4.82 4.21
C TYR A 171 -1.01 -3.78 5.01
N GLY A 172 -2.16 -4.20 5.54
CA GLY A 172 -2.98 -3.45 6.48
C GLY A 172 -3.53 -4.38 7.57
N TRP A 173 -3.33 -3.99 8.84
CA TRP A 173 -3.81 -4.77 9.97
C TRP A 173 -4.44 -3.87 11.03
N TYR A 174 -5.63 -4.27 11.48
CA TYR A 174 -6.29 -3.71 12.65
C TYR A 174 -7.36 -4.66 13.18
N SER A 175 -7.29 -5.06 14.45
CA SER A 175 -8.26 -5.96 15.06
C SER A 175 -8.41 -7.27 14.26
N TYR A 176 -9.60 -7.53 13.72
CA TYR A 176 -9.91 -8.71 12.90
C TYR A 176 -9.64 -8.50 11.41
N TYR A 177 -9.25 -7.31 10.99
CA TYR A 177 -8.95 -7.00 9.60
C TYR A 177 -7.46 -7.25 9.33
N TYR A 178 -7.18 -8.10 8.35
CA TYR A 178 -5.85 -8.28 7.82
C TYR A 178 -5.91 -8.30 6.31
N HIS A 179 -5.13 -7.45 5.69
CA HIS A 179 -5.12 -7.24 4.25
C HIS A 179 -3.69 -7.27 3.74
N ASP A 180 -3.52 -7.80 2.54
CA ASP A 180 -2.27 -7.63 1.83
C ASP A 180 -2.55 -7.47 0.33
N ILE A 181 -1.95 -6.45 -0.27
CA ILE A 181 -2.12 -6.10 -1.68
C ILE A 181 -0.76 -5.91 -2.31
N GLY A 182 -0.56 -6.43 -3.53
CA GLY A 182 0.78 -6.37 -4.12
C GLY A 182 0.83 -6.59 -5.62
N ILE A 183 2.02 -6.33 -6.15
CA ILE A 183 2.45 -6.60 -7.51
C ILE A 183 3.44 -7.75 -7.43
N VAL A 184 3.12 -8.87 -8.06
CA VAL A 184 3.98 -10.05 -8.11
C VAL A 184 4.73 -10.04 -9.44
N TYR A 185 6.05 -9.89 -9.37
CA TYR A 185 6.94 -9.84 -10.52
C TYR A 185 7.45 -11.24 -10.87
N GLU A 186 6.65 -11.94 -11.66
CA GLU A 186 7.03 -13.19 -12.29
C GLU A 186 7.25 -13.00 -13.80
N THR A 187 7.55 -14.07 -14.53
CA THR A 187 7.61 -14.04 -16.02
C THR A 187 6.36 -13.40 -16.62
N ARG A 188 5.22 -13.60 -15.97
CA ARG A 188 3.94 -12.94 -16.29
C ARG A 188 3.42 -12.26 -15.01
N PRO A 189 3.76 -10.99 -14.80
CA PRO A 189 3.41 -10.29 -13.56
C PRO A 189 1.91 -10.11 -13.40
N TYR A 190 1.45 -10.07 -12.16
CA TYR A 190 0.04 -9.84 -11.82
C TYR A 190 -0.14 -9.00 -10.56
N TYR A 191 -1.30 -8.39 -10.44
CA TYR A 191 -1.75 -7.74 -9.22
C TYR A 191 -2.53 -8.72 -8.37
N ILE A 192 -2.35 -8.63 -7.05
CA ILE A 192 -3.12 -9.41 -6.08
C ILE A 192 -3.64 -8.48 -4.97
N SER A 193 -4.92 -8.61 -4.65
CA SER A 193 -5.58 -7.88 -3.57
C SER A 193 -6.34 -8.86 -2.69
N ILE A 194 -5.88 -9.08 -1.47
CA ILE A 194 -6.50 -9.98 -0.50
C ILE A 194 -6.94 -9.15 0.70
N LEU A 195 -8.25 -8.98 0.85
CA LEU A 195 -8.85 -8.30 1.99
C LEU A 195 -9.64 -9.33 2.80
N THR A 196 -9.37 -9.40 4.10
CA THR A 196 -10.00 -10.39 4.97
C THR A 196 -10.56 -9.77 6.25
N LEU A 197 -11.60 -10.40 6.78
CA LEU A 197 -12.09 -10.24 8.13
C LEU A 197 -11.85 -11.57 8.82
N HIS A 198 -10.83 -11.67 9.64
CA HIS A 198 -10.36 -12.92 10.22
C HIS A 198 -10.28 -12.84 11.73
N GLY A 199 -11.01 -13.72 12.42
CA GLY A 199 -11.12 -13.71 13.89
C GLY A 199 -10.03 -14.46 14.66
N ASN A 200 -8.96 -14.94 14.00
CA ASN A 200 -7.91 -15.77 14.61
C ASN A 200 -6.50 -15.26 14.28
N ASP A 201 -5.51 -15.70 15.05
CA ASP A 201 -4.11 -15.27 14.97
C ASP A 201 -3.33 -15.77 13.72
N ASP A 202 -3.95 -16.59 12.85
CA ASP A 202 -3.32 -17.21 11.67
C ASP A 202 -3.54 -16.42 10.36
N TYR A 203 -3.76 -15.09 10.43
CA TYR A 203 -4.10 -14.26 9.29
C TYR A 203 -3.03 -14.25 8.18
N GLU A 204 -1.75 -14.25 8.53
CA GLU A 204 -0.66 -14.32 7.54
C GLU A 204 -0.70 -15.64 6.76
N LYS A 205 -0.96 -16.74 7.44
CA LYS A 205 -1.09 -18.07 6.83
C LYS A 205 -2.32 -18.13 5.91
N VAL A 206 -3.42 -17.49 6.29
CA VAL A 206 -4.62 -17.40 5.44
C VAL A 206 -4.30 -16.65 4.16
N VAL A 207 -3.70 -15.46 4.26
CA VAL A 207 -3.29 -14.66 3.09
C VAL A 207 -2.33 -15.44 2.20
N ARG A 208 -1.31 -16.08 2.78
CA ARG A 208 -0.34 -16.90 2.04
C ARG A 208 -0.98 -18.08 1.33
N ASN A 209 -1.93 -18.77 1.97
CA ASN A 209 -2.65 -19.88 1.36
C ASN A 209 -3.54 -19.43 0.20
N ILE A 210 -4.20 -18.29 0.33
CA ILE A 210 -4.99 -17.71 -0.76
C ILE A 210 -4.05 -17.34 -1.92
N HIS A 211 -2.95 -16.65 -1.64
CA HIS A 211 -1.97 -16.29 -2.67
C HIS A 211 -1.42 -17.53 -3.38
N LYS A 212 -1.07 -18.59 -2.64
CA LYS A 212 -0.60 -19.86 -3.22
C LYS A 212 -1.60 -20.41 -4.23
N LYS A 213 -2.90 -20.40 -3.90
CA LYS A 213 -3.95 -20.86 -4.81
C LYS A 213 -4.11 -19.97 -6.03
N VAL A 214 -4.02 -18.66 -5.85
CA VAL A 214 -4.05 -17.69 -6.95
C VAL A 214 -2.86 -17.93 -7.90
N ASN A 215 -1.67 -18.11 -7.36
CA ASN A 215 -0.45 -18.38 -8.12
C ASN A 215 -0.55 -19.70 -8.90
N GLU A 216 -1.04 -20.78 -8.29
CA GLU A 216 -1.31 -22.06 -8.95
C GLU A 216 -2.29 -21.87 -10.15
N LEU A 217 -3.39 -21.14 -9.95
CA LEU A 217 -4.37 -20.84 -11.00
C LEU A 217 -3.78 -19.99 -12.12
N HIS A 218 -2.96 -19.00 -11.77
CA HIS A 218 -2.24 -18.14 -12.71
C HIS A 218 -1.35 -18.99 -13.63
N HIS A 219 -0.54 -19.88 -13.08
CA HIS A 219 0.32 -20.75 -13.85
C HIS A 219 -0.46 -21.74 -14.72
N LEU A 220 -1.55 -22.33 -14.21
CA LEU A 220 -2.42 -23.21 -14.99
C LEU A 220 -3.07 -22.50 -16.18
N TYR A 221 -3.53 -21.25 -15.97
CA TYR A 221 -4.12 -20.44 -17.04
C TYR A 221 -3.15 -20.24 -18.22
N TYR A 222 -1.88 -20.01 -17.94
CA TYR A 222 -0.88 -19.74 -18.97
C TYR A 222 -0.21 -20.99 -19.53
N LYS A 223 -0.23 -22.13 -18.81
CA LYS A 223 0.29 -23.39 -19.32
C LYS A 223 -0.52 -23.93 -20.49
N ASN A 224 -1.79 -23.57 -20.55
CA ASN A 224 -2.76 -24.05 -21.54
C ASN A 224 -2.99 -23.06 -22.68
N ARG A 225 -2.16 -22.03 -22.81
CA ARG A 225 -2.19 -20.99 -23.84
C ARG A 225 -0.81 -20.70 -24.43
#